data_36f3076581daeaa1df364a0fdd95f62a
#
_entry.id   36f3076581daeaa1df364a0fdd95f62a
#
_cell.length_a   1.000
_cell.length_b   1.000
_cell.length_c   1.000
_cell.angle_alpha   90.00
_cell.angle_beta   90.00
_cell.angle_gamma   90.00
#
_symmetry.space_group_name_H-M   'P 1'
#
loop_
_entity.id
_entity.type
_entity.pdbx_description
1 polymer ?
#
loop_
_entity_poly.entity_id
_entity_poly.type
_entity_poly.pdbx_seq_one_letter_code
_entity_poly.pdbx_strand_id
1 'polypeptide(L)'
;NKPNLLVLDEPTQGVDINGQAELYQLIHRTQQALNCAVLMVSHDLHIVMADSKEVLCINQHICCAGTPESLSNDPTFMRLWGNQISQNVGFYTHHHNHHHNMHGDVCSCSANPSECQQ
;
A
#
# COMPACT_ATOMS: atom_id res chain seq x y z
N ASN A 1 -1.62 8.37 30.35
CA ASN A 1 -0.87 9.16 29.37
C ASN A 1 -1.14 8.62 27.96
N LYS A 2 -1.74 9.46 27.12
CA LYS A 2 -1.92 9.12 25.71
C LYS A 2 -0.58 9.27 24.96
N PRO A 3 -0.11 8.22 24.24
CA PRO A 3 1.09 8.36 23.43
C PRO A 3 0.84 9.29 22.23
N ASN A 4 1.85 10.05 21.85
CA ASN A 4 1.87 10.83 20.61
C ASN A 4 2.41 10.05 19.43
N LEU A 5 3.13 8.98 19.71
CA LEU A 5 3.75 8.11 18.71
C LEU A 5 3.65 6.66 19.14
N LEU A 6 3.19 5.82 18.24
CA LEU A 6 3.22 4.37 18.35
C LEU A 6 4.31 3.82 17.43
N VAL A 7 5.24 3.07 17.98
CA VAL A 7 6.33 2.44 17.20
C VAL A 7 6.09 0.94 17.14
N LEU A 8 6.07 0.40 15.93
CA LEU A 8 5.85 -1.02 15.65
C LEU A 8 7.01 -1.56 14.84
N ASP A 9 7.66 -2.61 15.34
CA ASP A 9 8.76 -3.29 14.66
C ASP A 9 8.29 -4.64 14.16
N GLU A 10 8.22 -4.81 12.82
CA GLU A 10 7.79 -6.04 12.14
C GLU A 10 6.51 -6.64 12.72
N PRO A 11 5.42 -5.87 12.87
CA PRO A 11 4.26 -6.31 13.62
C PRO A 11 3.51 -7.49 12.98
N THR A 12 3.72 -7.75 11.69
CA THR A 12 3.05 -8.82 10.95
C THR A 12 3.91 -10.07 10.77
N GLN A 13 5.11 -10.09 11.31
CA GLN A 13 6.01 -11.24 11.19
C GLN A 13 5.38 -12.49 11.81
N GLY A 14 5.30 -13.57 11.02
CA GLY A 14 4.72 -14.83 11.47
C GLY A 14 3.20 -14.89 11.50
N VAL A 15 2.52 -13.85 11.03
CA VAL A 15 1.05 -13.78 10.95
C VAL A 15 0.59 -14.14 9.54
N ASP A 16 -0.46 -14.94 9.41
CA ASP A 16 -1.06 -15.27 8.13
C ASP A 16 -1.75 -14.05 7.47
N ILE A 17 -2.09 -14.16 6.19
CA ILE A 17 -2.63 -13.03 5.42
C ILE A 17 -3.91 -12.47 6.04
N ASN A 18 -4.80 -13.33 6.54
CA ASN A 18 -6.05 -12.88 7.15
C ASN A 18 -5.78 -12.16 8.49
N GLY A 19 -4.89 -12.71 9.30
CA GLY A 19 -4.47 -12.09 10.57
C GLY A 19 -3.74 -10.77 10.35
N GLN A 20 -2.96 -10.64 9.27
CA GLN A 20 -2.32 -9.38 8.90
C GLN A 20 -3.35 -8.28 8.64
N ALA A 21 -4.39 -8.57 7.87
CA ALA A 21 -5.46 -7.61 7.58
C ALA A 21 -6.17 -7.15 8.86
N GLU A 22 -6.47 -8.06 9.78
CA GLU A 22 -7.07 -7.74 11.06
C GLU A 22 -6.15 -6.87 11.94
N LEU A 23 -4.85 -7.19 11.95
CA LEU A 23 -3.85 -6.43 12.70
C LEU A 23 -3.74 -4.99 12.19
N TYR A 24 -3.73 -4.78 10.86
CA TYR A 24 -3.69 -3.43 10.29
C TYR A 24 -4.95 -2.63 10.61
N GLN A 25 -6.11 -3.26 10.58
CA GLN A 25 -7.34 -2.61 11.01
C GLN A 25 -7.29 -2.21 12.47
N LEU A 26 -6.72 -3.05 13.33
CA LEU A 26 -6.51 -2.75 14.74
C LEU A 26 -5.56 -1.56 14.94
N ILE A 27 -4.43 -1.55 14.24
CA ILE A 27 -3.46 -0.45 14.27
C ILE A 27 -4.14 0.86 13.85
N HIS A 28 -4.90 0.83 12.75
CA HIS A 28 -5.60 2.00 12.25
C HIS A 28 -6.64 2.53 13.24
N ARG A 29 -7.45 1.66 13.83
CA ARG A 29 -8.42 2.05 14.87
C ARG A 29 -7.73 2.61 16.11
N THR A 30 -6.63 2.00 16.53
CA THR A 30 -5.85 2.48 17.67
C THR A 30 -5.25 3.85 17.40
N GLN A 31 -4.70 4.06 16.20
CA GLN A 31 -4.19 5.36 15.77
C GLN A 31 -5.27 6.43 15.84
N GLN A 32 -6.46 6.14 15.33
CA GLN A 32 -7.57 7.08 15.36
C GLN A 32 -8.05 7.36 16.80
N ALA A 33 -8.19 6.32 17.61
CA ALA A 33 -8.65 6.44 18.99
C ALA A 33 -7.68 7.25 19.87
N LEU A 34 -6.37 7.06 19.67
CA LEU A 34 -5.32 7.76 20.40
C LEU A 34 -4.91 9.08 19.77
N ASN A 35 -5.32 9.33 18.53
CA ASN A 35 -4.89 10.49 17.72
C ASN A 35 -3.35 10.64 17.74
N CYS A 36 -2.64 9.55 17.50
CA CYS A 36 -1.18 9.48 17.50
C CYS A 36 -0.61 9.21 16.11
N ALA A 37 0.67 9.52 15.94
CA ALA A 37 1.41 9.06 14.77
C ALA A 37 1.77 7.58 14.93
N VAL A 38 1.91 6.86 13.81
CA VAL A 38 2.40 5.48 13.79
C VAL A 38 3.67 5.43 12.96
N LEU A 39 4.73 4.91 13.55
CA LEU A 39 5.97 4.56 12.88
C LEU A 39 6.08 3.04 12.84
N MET A 40 6.07 2.48 11.65
CA MET A 40 6.17 1.04 11.46
C MET A 40 7.44 0.67 10.71
N VAL A 41 8.18 -0.30 11.21
CA VAL A 41 9.31 -0.92 10.53
C VAL A 41 8.83 -2.24 9.93
N SER A 42 9.02 -2.41 8.63
CA SER A 42 8.62 -3.62 7.92
C SER A 42 9.47 -3.82 6.67
N HIS A 43 9.69 -5.08 6.32
CA HIS A 43 10.25 -5.48 5.03
C HIS A 43 9.17 -5.94 4.04
N ASP A 44 7.92 -5.92 4.45
CA ASP A 44 6.80 -6.27 3.59
C ASP A 44 6.36 -5.05 2.77
N LEU A 45 6.87 -4.98 1.54
CA LEU A 45 6.60 -3.85 0.65
C LEU A 45 5.14 -3.69 0.26
N HIS A 46 4.36 -4.78 0.24
CA HIS A 46 2.93 -4.68 -0.07
C HIS A 46 2.21 -3.79 0.90
N ILE A 47 2.48 -4.02 2.15
CA ILE A 47 1.85 -3.33 3.25
C ILE A 47 2.35 -1.90 3.33
N VAL A 48 3.67 -1.73 3.23
CA VAL A 48 4.28 -0.42 3.25
C VAL A 48 3.72 0.47 2.13
N MET A 49 3.59 -0.06 0.93
CA MET A 49 3.10 0.71 -0.23
C MET A 49 1.58 0.93 -0.20
N ALA A 50 0.82 0.04 0.44
CA ALA A 50 -0.64 0.15 0.49
C ALA A 50 -1.16 1.10 1.58
N ASP A 51 -0.54 1.08 2.77
CA ASP A 51 -1.12 1.70 3.96
C ASP A 51 -0.32 2.87 4.53
N SER A 52 0.90 3.11 4.03
CA SER A 52 1.74 4.20 4.55
C SER A 52 1.46 5.52 3.85
N LYS A 53 1.50 6.62 4.58
CA LYS A 53 1.46 7.97 4.01
C LYS A 53 2.84 8.43 3.55
N GLU A 54 3.86 8.10 4.33
CA GLU A 54 5.27 8.43 4.08
C GLU A 54 6.11 7.19 4.29
N VAL A 55 7.10 6.99 3.47
CA VAL A 55 8.02 5.86 3.53
C VAL A 55 9.45 6.36 3.55
N LEU A 56 10.24 5.78 4.46
CA LEU A 56 11.68 5.94 4.50
C LEU A 56 12.33 4.63 4.10
N CYS A 57 13.14 4.67 3.07
CA CYS A 57 13.87 3.50 2.59
C CYS A 57 15.28 3.48 3.18
N ILE A 58 15.60 2.43 3.89
CA ILE A 58 16.89 2.28 4.57
C ILE A 58 17.62 1.07 4.01
N ASN A 59 18.82 1.32 3.50
CA ASN A 59 19.79 0.31 3.12
C ASN A 59 21.17 0.81 3.58
N GLN A 60 21.53 0.56 4.84
CA GLN A 60 22.68 1.08 5.58
C GLN A 60 22.62 2.62 5.79
N HIS A 61 21.94 3.34 4.94
CA HIS A 61 21.66 4.78 5.01
C HIS A 61 20.25 5.02 4.45
N ILE A 62 19.74 6.22 4.60
CA ILE A 62 18.47 6.60 3.97
C ILE A 62 18.73 6.78 2.48
N CYS A 63 18.17 5.86 1.67
CA CYS A 63 18.33 5.83 0.22
C CYS A 63 17.29 6.67 -0.49
N CYS A 64 16.07 6.65 0.01
CA CYS A 64 14.92 7.35 -0.57
C CYS A 64 13.87 7.63 0.51
N ALA A 65 13.05 8.61 0.26
CA ALA A 65 11.95 8.99 1.13
C ALA A 65 10.83 9.62 0.30
N GLY A 66 9.60 9.40 0.69
CA GLY A 66 8.45 10.01 0.06
C GLY A 66 7.17 9.22 0.22
N THR A 67 6.15 9.63 -0.51
CA THR A 67 4.88 8.89 -0.56
C THR A 67 5.06 7.58 -1.35
N PRO A 68 4.24 6.55 -1.10
CA PRO A 68 4.27 5.33 -1.92
C PRO A 68 4.18 5.59 -3.42
N GLU A 69 3.33 6.54 -3.82
CA GLU A 69 3.19 6.93 -5.22
C GLU A 69 4.47 7.52 -5.82
N SER A 70 5.11 8.45 -5.10
CA SER A 70 6.37 9.05 -5.55
C SER A 70 7.51 8.03 -5.62
N LEU A 71 7.57 7.08 -4.68
CA LEU A 71 8.57 6.02 -4.67
C LEU A 71 8.41 5.02 -5.82
N SER A 72 7.19 4.75 -6.25
CA SER A 72 6.92 3.90 -7.40
C SER A 72 7.54 4.43 -8.69
N ASN A 73 7.81 5.74 -8.75
CA ASN A 73 8.47 6.41 -9.86
C ASN A 73 9.93 6.76 -9.59
N ASP A 74 10.45 6.46 -8.40
CA ASP A 74 11.84 6.77 -8.03
C ASP A 74 12.79 5.69 -8.58
N PRO A 75 13.81 6.07 -9.38
CA PRO A 75 14.75 5.12 -9.97
C PRO A 75 15.57 4.36 -8.92
N THR A 76 15.95 5.01 -7.82
CA THR A 76 16.70 4.37 -6.73
C THR A 76 15.88 3.32 -6.02
N PHE A 77 14.64 3.65 -5.71
CA PHE A 77 13.70 2.70 -5.09
C PHE A 77 13.44 1.49 -6.00
N MET A 78 13.16 1.72 -7.28
CA MET A 78 12.89 0.67 -8.24
C MET A 78 14.10 -0.23 -8.50
N ARG A 79 15.31 0.32 -8.45
CA ARG A 79 16.54 -0.47 -8.57
C ARG A 79 16.73 -1.42 -7.38
N LEU A 80 16.45 -0.97 -6.16
CA LEU A 80 16.68 -1.74 -4.94
C LEU A 80 15.55 -2.72 -4.63
N TRP A 81 14.32 -2.34 -4.87
CA TRP A 81 13.14 -3.11 -4.46
C TRP A 81 12.16 -3.44 -5.59
N GLY A 82 12.39 -2.97 -6.81
CA GLY A 82 11.47 -3.15 -7.92
C GLY A 82 11.17 -4.61 -8.26
N ASN A 83 12.12 -5.52 -8.10
CA ASN A 83 11.90 -6.94 -8.31
C ASN A 83 10.92 -7.55 -7.32
N GLN A 84 10.96 -7.11 -6.07
CA GLN A 84 10.01 -7.56 -5.04
C GLN A 84 8.59 -7.07 -5.33
N ILE A 85 8.47 -5.83 -5.82
CA ILE A 85 7.18 -5.26 -6.21
C ILE A 85 6.61 -5.98 -7.42
N SER A 86 7.41 -6.24 -8.46
CA SER A 86 6.95 -6.87 -9.70
C SER A 86 6.56 -8.34 -9.52
N GLN A 87 7.20 -9.09 -8.65
CA GLN A 87 6.79 -10.45 -8.30
C GLN A 87 5.42 -10.51 -7.65
N ASN A 88 5.03 -9.43 -7.01
CA ASN A 88 3.83 -9.32 -6.22
C ASN A 88 2.71 -8.56 -6.95
N VAL A 89 3.01 -7.78 -7.97
CA VAL A 89 2.03 -7.02 -8.79
C VAL A 89 1.07 -7.94 -9.56
N GLY A 90 1.42 -9.21 -9.79
CA GLY A 90 0.49 -10.20 -10.33
C GLY A 90 -0.79 -10.42 -9.51
N PHE A 91 -0.80 -9.99 -8.24
CA PHE A 91 -1.96 -10.07 -7.36
C PHE A 91 -2.71 -8.73 -7.17
N TYR A 92 -2.13 -7.61 -7.56
CA TYR A 92 -2.68 -6.27 -7.31
C TYR A 92 -3.00 -5.45 -8.54
N THR A 93 -2.81 -5.98 -9.74
CA THR A 93 -3.39 -5.36 -10.93
C THR A 93 -4.88 -5.71 -11.06
N HIS A 94 -5.62 -5.46 -10.02
CA HIS A 94 -6.99 -5.08 -10.23
C HIS A 94 -6.96 -3.67 -10.85
N HIS A 95 -6.78 -3.63 -12.14
CA HIS A 95 -7.15 -2.46 -12.89
C HIS A 95 -8.62 -2.22 -12.59
N HIS A 96 -8.89 -1.31 -11.68
CA HIS A 96 -10.20 -0.71 -11.58
C HIS A 96 -10.43 0.18 -12.80
N ASN A 97 -10.43 -0.42 -14.00
CA ASN A 97 -11.00 0.20 -15.18
C ASN A 97 -12.52 0.02 -15.16
N HIS A 98 -13.11 0.37 -14.03
CA HIS A 98 -14.56 0.44 -13.93
C HIS A 98 -14.97 1.89 -14.12
N HIS A 99 -15.40 2.22 -15.32
CA HIS A 99 -16.19 3.42 -15.52
C HIS A 99 -17.62 3.11 -15.09
N HIS A 100 -18.05 3.76 -14.03
CA HIS A 100 -19.46 3.76 -13.66
C HIS A 100 -20.20 4.69 -14.63
N ASN A 101 -21.13 4.14 -15.40
CA ASN A 101 -22.08 4.98 -16.12
C ASN A 101 -23.09 5.58 -15.14
N MET A 102 -23.82 6.61 -15.59
CA MET A 102 -24.77 7.34 -14.74
C MET A 102 -25.95 6.48 -14.19
N HIS A 103 -26.03 5.23 -14.53
CA HIS A 103 -27.07 4.28 -14.10
C HIS A 103 -26.55 3.23 -13.11
N GLY A 104 -25.28 3.32 -12.67
CA GLY A 104 -24.72 2.45 -11.63
C GLY A 104 -24.31 1.04 -12.10
N ASP A 105 -24.35 0.77 -13.41
CA ASP A 105 -23.89 -0.49 -13.96
C ASP A 105 -22.38 -0.48 -14.21
N VAL A 106 -21.72 -1.59 -13.92
CA VAL A 106 -20.27 -1.77 -14.12
C VAL A 106 -20.03 -2.25 -15.55
N CYS A 107 -19.45 -1.39 -16.39
CA CYS A 107 -18.99 -1.79 -17.72
C CYS A 107 -17.53 -2.22 -17.66
N SER A 108 -17.25 -3.48 -17.94
CA SER A 108 -15.90 -3.96 -18.19
C SER A 108 -15.50 -3.61 -19.63
N CYS A 109 -14.64 -2.63 -19.82
CA CYS A 109 -14.05 -2.36 -21.13
C CYS A 109 -12.99 -3.40 -21.44
N SER A 110 -13.34 -4.46 -22.17
CA SER A 110 -12.38 -5.20 -22.94
C SER A 110 -11.89 -4.32 -24.11
N ALA A 111 -10.63 -4.47 -24.47
CA ALA A 111 -9.77 -3.57 -25.26
C ALA A 111 -10.26 -3.05 -26.63
N ASN A 112 -11.55 -2.89 -26.87
CA ASN A 112 -12.11 -2.35 -28.10
C ASN A 112 -12.99 -1.13 -27.81
N PRO A 113 -12.55 0.09 -28.17
CA PRO A 113 -13.29 1.32 -27.89
C PRO A 113 -14.64 1.47 -28.62
N SER A 114 -14.91 0.61 -29.58
CA SER A 114 -16.14 0.68 -30.39
C SER A 114 -17.37 0.01 -29.77
N GLU A 115 -17.21 -0.73 -28.68
CA GLU A 115 -18.32 -1.43 -28.02
C GLU A 115 -18.92 -0.72 -26.81
N CYS A 116 -18.33 0.41 -26.39
CA CYS A 116 -18.82 1.19 -25.25
C CYS A 116 -19.82 2.29 -25.63
N GLN A 117 -20.36 2.31 -26.85
CA GLN A 117 -21.31 3.33 -27.32
C GLN A 117 -22.77 2.87 -27.40
N GLN A 118 -23.16 1.93 -26.54
CA GLN A 118 -24.61 1.65 -26.44
C GLN A 118 -25.04 1.69 -24.99
#